data_989cd98cc37749c638c26e8124a0eff1
#
_entry.id   989cd98cc37749c638c26e8124a0eff1
#
_cell.length_a   1.000
_cell.length_b   1.000
_cell.length_c   1.000
_cell.angle_alpha   90.00
_cell.angle_beta   90.00
_cell.angle_gamma   90.00
#
_symmetry.space_group_name_H-M   'P 1'
#
loop_
_entity.id
_entity.type
_entity.pdbx_description
1 polymer ?
#
loop_
_entity_poly.entity_id
_entity_poly.type
_entity_poly.pdbx_seq_one_letter_code
_entity_poly.pdbx_strand_id
1 'polypeptide(L)'
;MIFDNELNAQVKLQRNAIHQLLKHHLPNHDLTLIGDSEISITYNISDYSVRSTALEATMFGDWQFVEWQDECDDCYCFAQDLNVDYTSNANDVVNALMKLLK
;
A
#
# COMPACT_ATOMS: atom_id res chain seq x y z
N MET A 1 -7.61 11.23 5.05
CA MET A 1 -8.53 11.34 3.88
C MET A 1 -9.94 10.94 4.30
N ILE A 2 -10.94 11.72 3.87
CA ILE A 2 -12.33 11.47 4.24
C ILE A 2 -13.10 10.99 3.02
N PHE A 3 -13.67 9.80 3.11
CA PHE A 3 -14.57 9.26 2.10
C PHE A 3 -15.99 9.30 2.65
N ASP A 4 -17.00 9.22 1.76
CA ASP A 4 -18.35 8.94 2.21
C ASP A 4 -18.44 7.49 2.75
N ASN A 5 -19.52 7.15 3.44
CA ASN A 5 -19.61 5.87 4.14
C ASN A 5 -19.55 4.66 3.20
N GLU A 6 -20.17 4.75 2.03
CA GLU A 6 -20.16 3.65 1.06
C GLU A 6 -18.78 3.45 0.45
N LEU A 7 -18.14 4.55 0.06
CA LEU A 7 -16.80 4.49 -0.52
C LEU A 7 -15.79 4.00 0.50
N ASN A 8 -15.90 4.47 1.73
CA ASN A 8 -15.02 4.04 2.80
C ASN A 8 -15.11 2.54 3.06
N ALA A 9 -16.34 1.99 3.07
CA ALA A 9 -16.56 0.56 3.24
C ALA A 9 -15.97 -0.23 2.08
N GLN A 10 -16.12 0.25 0.85
CA GLN A 10 -15.59 -0.40 -0.35
C GLN A 10 -14.05 -0.41 -0.33
N VAL A 11 -13.44 0.71 -0.01
CA VAL A 11 -11.98 0.84 0.09
C VAL A 11 -11.44 -0.11 1.16
N LYS A 12 -12.10 -0.17 2.32
CA LYS A 12 -11.69 -1.05 3.40
C LYS A 12 -11.76 -2.51 3.01
N LEU A 13 -12.85 -2.92 2.34
CA LEU A 13 -13.00 -4.30 1.87
C LEU A 13 -11.89 -4.68 0.88
N GLN A 14 -11.63 -3.81 -0.07
CA GLN A 14 -10.57 -4.07 -1.03
C GLN A 14 -9.20 -4.08 -0.37
N ARG A 15 -8.93 -3.13 0.54
CA ARG A 15 -7.70 -3.09 1.30
C ARG A 15 -7.46 -4.39 2.05
N ASN A 16 -8.50 -4.93 2.69
CA ASN A 16 -8.38 -6.18 3.44
C ASN A 16 -8.11 -7.37 2.52
N ALA A 17 -8.73 -7.40 1.35
CA ALA A 17 -8.46 -8.44 0.35
C ALA A 17 -7.02 -8.37 -0.16
N ILE A 18 -6.53 -7.17 -0.44
CA ILE A 18 -5.14 -6.94 -0.86
C ILE A 18 -4.18 -7.42 0.22
N HIS A 19 -4.47 -7.12 1.48
CA HIS A 19 -3.64 -7.54 2.61
C HIS A 19 -3.50 -9.06 2.67
N GLN A 20 -4.59 -9.80 2.49
CA GLN A 20 -4.54 -11.26 2.50
C GLN A 20 -3.68 -11.81 1.36
N LEU A 21 -3.79 -11.21 0.17
CA LEU A 21 -2.96 -11.61 -0.97
C LEU A 21 -1.49 -11.29 -0.73
N LEU A 22 -1.20 -10.13 -0.17
CA LEU A 22 0.19 -9.74 0.10
C LEU A 22 0.86 -10.67 1.10
N LYS A 23 0.14 -11.23 2.06
CA LYS A 23 0.71 -12.20 3.00
C LYS A 23 1.30 -13.41 2.29
N HIS A 24 0.70 -13.82 1.20
CA HIS A 24 1.21 -14.94 0.40
C HIS A 24 2.41 -14.55 -0.46
N HIS A 25 2.41 -13.33 -0.99
CA HIS A 25 3.47 -12.87 -1.89
C HIS A 25 4.69 -12.33 -1.14
N LEU A 26 4.50 -11.84 0.09
CA LEU A 26 5.53 -11.16 0.86
C LEU A 26 5.62 -11.74 2.27
N PRO A 27 6.00 -13.03 2.42
CA PRO A 27 6.01 -13.68 3.73
C PRO A 27 7.04 -13.11 4.70
N ASN A 28 8.06 -12.42 4.21
CA ASN A 28 9.12 -11.86 5.03
C ASN A 28 8.99 -10.35 5.27
N HIS A 29 7.90 -9.76 4.80
CA HIS A 29 7.61 -8.35 5.01
C HIS A 29 6.67 -8.19 6.19
N ASP A 30 6.82 -7.08 6.91
CA ASP A 30 5.86 -6.69 7.94
C ASP A 30 4.73 -5.90 7.28
N LEU A 31 3.53 -6.42 7.37
CA LEU A 31 2.33 -5.83 6.79
C LEU A 31 1.43 -5.34 7.91
N THR A 32 1.24 -4.04 8.01
CA THR A 32 0.43 -3.43 9.06
C THR A 32 -0.71 -2.64 8.45
N LEU A 33 -1.93 -2.91 8.92
CA LEU A 33 -3.11 -2.16 8.49
C LEU A 33 -3.16 -0.83 9.24
N ILE A 34 -3.30 0.26 8.50
CA ILE A 34 -3.36 1.60 9.07
C ILE A 34 -4.67 2.24 8.66
N GLY A 35 -5.50 2.63 9.65
CA GLY A 35 -6.82 3.19 9.37
C GLY A 35 -7.66 2.24 8.53
N ASP A 36 -8.41 2.79 7.60
CA ASP A 36 -9.31 2.02 6.73
C ASP A 36 -8.79 1.89 5.29
N SER A 37 -7.72 2.61 4.93
CA SER A 37 -7.34 2.78 3.53
C SER A 37 -5.86 2.60 3.24
N GLU A 38 -5.08 2.09 4.19
CA GLU A 38 -3.63 2.02 4.01
C GLU A 38 -3.08 0.68 4.52
N ILE A 39 -2.02 0.20 3.86
CA ILE A 39 -1.22 -0.94 4.32
C ILE A 39 0.24 -0.49 4.36
N SER A 40 0.85 -0.53 5.54
CA SER A 40 2.28 -0.31 5.67
C SER A 40 3.02 -1.60 5.32
N ILE A 41 4.05 -1.49 4.49
CA ILE A 41 4.82 -2.63 4.02
C ILE A 41 6.29 -2.34 4.31
N THR A 42 6.85 -3.01 5.31
CA THR A 42 8.25 -2.79 5.69
C THR A 42 9.05 -4.08 5.51
N TYR A 43 10.31 -3.92 5.17
CA TYR A 43 11.21 -5.02 4.94
C TYR A 43 12.60 -4.67 5.47
N ASN A 44 13.15 -5.55 6.30
CA ASN A 44 14.49 -5.38 6.85
C ASN A 44 15.52 -5.79 5.78
N ILE A 45 16.28 -4.81 5.29
CA ILE A 45 17.35 -5.06 4.32
C ILE A 45 18.58 -5.58 5.04
N SER A 46 18.86 -5.03 6.23
CA SER A 46 19.98 -5.44 7.08
C SER A 46 19.64 -5.08 8.53
N ASP A 47 20.54 -5.38 9.46
CA ASP A 47 20.37 -5.03 10.88
C ASP A 47 20.19 -3.53 11.10
N TYR A 48 20.60 -2.71 10.15
CA TYR A 48 20.61 -1.25 10.27
C TYR A 48 19.76 -0.54 9.24
N SER A 49 19.13 -1.26 8.33
CA SER A 49 18.42 -0.65 7.22
C SER A 49 17.07 -1.31 7.00
N VAL A 50 16.04 -0.49 6.97
CA VAL A 50 14.66 -0.92 6.72
C VAL A 50 14.13 -0.18 5.51
N ARG A 51 13.50 -0.91 4.59
CA ARG A 51 12.76 -0.29 3.49
C ARG A 51 11.34 -0.04 3.97
N SER A 52 10.94 1.22 4.00
CA SER A 52 9.61 1.64 4.47
C SER A 52 8.74 2.05 3.29
N THR A 53 7.69 1.28 3.04
CA THR A 53 6.76 1.56 1.95
C THR A 53 5.33 1.45 2.43
N ALA A 54 4.40 1.94 1.63
CA ALA A 54 2.98 1.80 1.91
C ALA A 54 2.17 1.75 0.61
N LEU A 55 1.06 1.06 0.68
CA LEU A 55 0.00 1.14 -0.32
C LEU A 55 -1.13 1.93 0.31
N GLU A 56 -1.56 3.01 -0.34
CA GLU A 56 -2.64 3.83 0.21
C GLU A 56 -3.64 4.23 -0.86
N ALA A 57 -4.90 4.37 -0.42
CA ALA A 57 -5.96 4.84 -1.28
C ALA A 57 -5.87 6.36 -1.43
N THR A 58 -6.09 6.86 -2.64
CA THR A 58 -6.08 8.29 -2.92
C THR A 58 -7.49 8.85 -2.98
N MET A 59 -7.60 10.17 -2.86
CA MET A 59 -8.88 10.86 -3.00
C MET A 59 -9.39 10.86 -4.46
N PHE A 60 -8.56 10.42 -5.40
CA PHE A 60 -8.93 10.39 -6.82
C PHE A 60 -9.54 9.06 -7.26
N GLY A 61 -9.71 8.13 -6.33
CA GLY A 61 -10.40 6.88 -6.60
C GLY A 61 -9.51 5.69 -6.95
N ASP A 62 -8.22 5.81 -6.74
CA ASP A 62 -7.26 4.75 -7.06
C ASP A 62 -6.27 4.47 -5.93
N TRP A 63 -5.36 3.56 -6.18
CA TRP A 63 -4.32 3.17 -5.22
C TRP A 63 -2.98 3.75 -5.63
N GLN A 64 -2.18 4.14 -4.63
CA GLN A 64 -0.81 4.59 -4.88
C GLN A 64 0.18 3.86 -3.97
N PHE A 65 1.39 3.70 -4.49
CA PHE A 65 2.54 3.17 -3.78
C PHE A 65 3.39 4.35 -3.30
N VAL A 66 3.84 4.28 -2.06
CA VAL A 66 4.67 5.33 -1.47
C VAL A 66 5.90 4.68 -0.84
N GLU A 67 7.05 5.32 -1.00
CA GLU A 67 8.29 4.85 -0.38
C GLU A 67 8.98 6.03 0.30
N TRP A 68 9.38 5.83 1.57
CA TRP A 68 10.14 6.80 2.33
C TRP A 68 11.59 6.34 2.39
N GLN A 69 12.53 7.30 2.31
CA GLN A 69 13.95 7.04 2.50
C GLN A 69 14.38 7.63 3.82
N ASP A 70 15.34 6.98 4.49
CA ASP A 70 15.83 7.41 5.80
C ASP A 70 16.43 8.82 5.77
N GLU A 71 16.87 9.28 4.61
CA GLU A 71 17.49 10.60 4.43
C GLU A 71 16.49 11.73 4.30
N CYS A 72 15.19 11.42 4.23
CA CYS A 72 14.13 12.41 4.10
C CYS A 72 13.40 12.54 5.42
N ASP A 73 13.51 13.68 6.08
CA ASP A 73 12.95 13.87 7.41
C ASP A 73 11.44 13.80 7.46
N ASP A 74 10.72 14.26 6.45
CA ASP A 74 9.27 14.40 6.49
C ASP A 74 8.57 14.18 5.17
N CYS A 75 9.23 13.66 4.18
CA CYS A 75 8.63 13.68 2.86
C CYS A 75 8.55 12.32 2.21
N TYR A 76 7.63 12.21 1.28
CA TYR A 76 7.64 11.12 0.35
C TYR A 76 8.85 11.28 -0.55
N CYS A 77 9.70 10.29 -0.57
CA CYS A 77 10.82 10.29 -1.50
C CYS A 77 10.41 9.74 -2.85
N PHE A 78 9.31 9.00 -2.86
CA PHE A 78 8.76 8.42 -4.08
C PHE A 78 7.28 8.11 -3.85
N ALA A 79 6.44 8.52 -4.80
CA ALA A 79 5.03 8.15 -4.81
C ALA A 79 4.60 7.87 -6.24
N GLN A 80 3.92 6.77 -6.45
CA GLN A 80 3.50 6.37 -7.80
C GLN A 80 2.08 5.84 -7.76
N ASP A 81 1.23 6.38 -8.64
CA ASP A 81 -0.11 5.90 -8.86
C ASP A 81 -0.04 4.56 -9.58
N LEU A 82 -0.79 3.57 -9.08
CA LEU A 82 -0.81 2.25 -9.68
C LEU A 82 -1.76 2.16 -10.88
N ASN A 83 -2.58 3.18 -11.10
CA ASN A 83 -3.60 3.22 -12.16
C ASN A 83 -4.62 2.09 -12.03
N VAL A 84 -4.90 1.68 -10.80
CA VAL A 84 -5.89 0.66 -10.47
C VAL A 84 -6.82 1.26 -9.43
N ASP A 85 -8.12 1.30 -9.73
CA ASP A 85 -9.09 1.97 -8.88
C ASP A 85 -9.68 1.03 -7.81
N TYR A 86 -10.53 1.60 -6.93
CA TYR A 86 -11.13 0.86 -5.81
C TYR A 86 -12.12 -0.21 -6.24
N THR A 87 -12.58 -0.18 -7.50
CA THR A 87 -13.52 -1.16 -8.03
C THR A 87 -12.83 -2.32 -8.74
N SER A 88 -11.51 -2.21 -8.92
CA SER A 88 -10.74 -3.25 -9.59
C SER A 88 -10.55 -4.47 -8.69
N ASN A 89 -10.17 -5.57 -9.31
CA ASN A 89 -9.86 -6.79 -8.57
C ASN A 89 -8.60 -6.58 -7.71
N ALA A 90 -8.63 -7.09 -6.48
CA ALA A 90 -7.48 -7.00 -5.58
C ALA A 90 -6.20 -7.59 -6.18
N ASN A 91 -6.32 -8.64 -7.01
CA ASN A 91 -5.17 -9.22 -7.71
C ASN A 91 -4.49 -8.21 -8.64
N ASP A 92 -5.26 -7.36 -9.29
CA ASP A 92 -4.70 -6.34 -10.19
C ASP A 92 -3.87 -5.32 -9.41
N VAL A 93 -4.34 -4.93 -8.23
CA VAL A 93 -3.60 -4.02 -7.35
C VAL A 93 -2.30 -4.69 -6.89
N VAL A 94 -2.38 -5.94 -6.44
CA VAL A 94 -1.21 -6.69 -5.98
C VAL A 94 -0.19 -6.85 -7.10
N ASN A 95 -0.63 -7.19 -8.31
CA ASN A 95 0.27 -7.34 -9.46
C ASN A 95 0.99 -6.04 -9.79
N ALA A 96 0.28 -4.92 -9.77
CA ALA A 96 0.89 -3.61 -10.02
C ALA A 96 1.88 -3.25 -8.92
N LEU A 97 1.53 -3.52 -7.66
CA LEU A 97 2.39 -3.25 -6.52
C LEU A 97 3.67 -4.08 -6.54
N MET A 98 3.56 -5.37 -6.87
CA MET A 98 4.72 -6.27 -6.89
C MET A 98 5.78 -5.85 -7.90
N LYS A 99 5.39 -5.19 -8.98
CA LYS A 99 6.35 -4.66 -9.96
C LYS A 99 7.24 -3.57 -9.36
N LEU A 100 6.72 -2.83 -8.39
CA LEU A 100 7.45 -1.74 -7.75
C LEU A 100 8.29 -2.21 -6.56
N LEU A 101 7.94 -3.35 -5.97
CA LEU A 101 8.64 -3.88 -4.81
C LEU A 101 9.85 -4.74 -5.17
N LYS A 102 10.03 -5.04 -6.42
CA LYS A 102 11.18 -5.84 -6.87
C LYS A 102 12.46 -5.02 -6.91
#